data_2b20dcca5b75d64dcb403131f86a345f
#
_entry.id   2b20dcca5b75d64dcb403131f86a345f
#
_cell.length_a   1.000
_cell.length_b   1.000
_cell.length_c   1.000
_cell.angle_alpha   90.00
_cell.angle_beta   90.00
_cell.angle_gamma   90.00
#
_symmetry.space_group_name_H-M   'P 1'
#
loop_
_entity.id
_entity.type
_entity.pdbx_description
1 polymer ?
#
loop_
_entity_poly.entity_id
_entity_poly.type
_entity_poly.pdbx_seq_one_letter_code
_entity_poly.pdbx_strand_id
1 'polypeptide(L)'
;MGSKAVTSSSGAIYYPEQTRDYPHVDLLTLLFDYQITDTRWTSHEDTILHASAENPSQHITKADARKRTKRTAHALREHFGIGAKGAGKDVVTVISTGHYLVPLLFYGVIAADGIFSAVSAASTDKELCNLLTSAGCSLLVCNEATKDVAVKAAAAAGLPEDRVVIMSESGDWSLRRVHQPNKELISDGELGWRRITDQKELADSLVVLIYSSGTTGLPKSVCISHENFVSECCLTQDPMKEKKAIMNPNFEYRTLAHLPIAHIAGIQGYFVNPFYLGGTAYWMPRFDFPKFLEYNKKYRITFFFTVPPIYLLIAKSSEVTDQFDSLEQAVSGAAPLGKELQYAASSKLGQGRTFISQTWGLSESTGSATVLPYGMKDDTGSVSSLVANVTARIVDDEGKDVPVGKPGEIILKGPIISKGYYRNDKANAEAYRDGWYCTGDIGYFNKGNGLFYIIDRKKELIKYKGLQVAPAELEALLLSHDLILDAAVIGVPIEDGYNEAPRAYVVAEQKKISAEQIKRYVAENAASHKQLRGGVVFLDASPKSPSGKILRKDLRELVKRENGPKL
;
A
#
# COMPACT_ATOMS: atom_id res chain seq x y z
N MET A 1 25.54 5.24 4.91
CA MET A 1 24.86 3.95 5.05
C MET A 1 23.85 3.83 3.92
N GLY A 2 23.98 2.83 3.08
CA GLY A 2 23.12 2.64 1.91
C GLY A 2 23.40 1.30 1.25
N SER A 3 22.65 0.99 0.18
CA SER A 3 22.87 -0.22 -0.60
C SER A 3 24.23 -0.21 -1.29
N LYS A 4 24.74 -1.39 -1.64
CA LYS A 4 26.03 -1.58 -2.31
C LYS A 4 25.84 -2.24 -3.65
N ALA A 5 26.55 -1.77 -4.68
CA ALA A 5 26.63 -2.41 -5.97
C ALA A 5 27.86 -3.34 -6.00
N VAL A 6 27.66 -4.62 -6.34
CA VAL A 6 28.75 -5.56 -6.64
C VAL A 6 28.72 -5.81 -8.15
N THR A 7 29.78 -5.40 -8.83
CA THR A 7 29.91 -5.53 -10.28
C THR A 7 30.67 -6.80 -10.64
N SER A 8 30.20 -7.49 -11.68
CA SER A 8 30.89 -8.62 -12.33
C SER A 8 31.04 -8.33 -13.83
N SER A 9 31.67 -9.22 -14.57
CA SER A 9 31.73 -9.14 -16.05
C SER A 9 30.33 -9.23 -16.71
N SER A 10 29.34 -9.76 -16.00
CA SER A 10 27.97 -9.95 -16.49
C SER A 10 26.99 -8.85 -16.04
N GLY A 11 27.41 -7.90 -15.17
CA GLY A 11 26.54 -6.83 -14.71
C GLY A 11 26.69 -6.46 -13.23
N ALA A 12 25.72 -5.75 -12.68
CA ALA A 12 25.73 -5.28 -11.29
C ALA A 12 24.52 -5.84 -10.51
N ILE A 13 24.81 -6.48 -9.39
CA ILE A 13 23.79 -6.83 -8.38
C ILE A 13 23.91 -5.83 -7.23
N TYR A 14 22.75 -5.32 -6.82
CA TYR A 14 22.66 -4.37 -5.71
C TYR A 14 22.20 -5.11 -4.46
N TYR A 15 22.92 -4.93 -3.37
CA TYR A 15 22.69 -5.56 -2.08
C TYR A 15 22.31 -4.52 -1.04
N PRO A 16 21.53 -4.88 0.00
CA PRO A 16 21.34 -4.03 1.16
C PRO A 16 22.67 -3.84 1.89
N GLU A 17 22.74 -2.85 2.77
CA GLU A 17 23.93 -2.60 3.58
C GLU A 17 24.30 -3.81 4.46
N GLN A 18 23.28 -4.49 4.98
CA GLN A 18 23.41 -5.67 5.85
C GLN A 18 22.29 -6.68 5.57
N THR A 19 22.57 -7.93 5.86
CA THR A 19 21.56 -8.97 5.99
C THR A 19 21.10 -9.09 7.44
N ARG A 20 19.89 -9.61 7.66
CA ARG A 20 19.31 -9.82 8.98
C ARG A 20 18.62 -11.17 9.06
N ASP A 21 18.72 -11.81 10.19
CA ASP A 21 17.90 -12.97 10.50
C ASP A 21 16.49 -12.51 10.90
N TYR A 22 15.50 -13.32 10.62
CA TYR A 22 14.13 -13.17 11.07
C TYR A 22 13.57 -14.55 11.47
N PRO A 23 12.55 -14.61 12.37
CA PRO A 23 12.06 -15.88 12.86
C PRO A 23 11.32 -16.67 11.77
N HIS A 24 11.57 -17.97 11.70
CA HIS A 24 10.85 -18.90 10.83
C HIS A 24 9.60 -19.42 11.54
N VAL A 25 8.57 -18.58 11.61
CA VAL A 25 7.29 -18.88 12.23
C VAL A 25 6.14 -18.34 11.37
N ASP A 26 4.94 -18.89 11.53
CA ASP A 26 3.75 -18.31 10.90
C ASP A 26 3.40 -16.92 11.46
N LEU A 27 2.64 -16.16 10.68
CA LEU A 27 2.31 -14.77 11.03
C LEU A 27 1.58 -14.65 12.38
N LEU A 28 0.63 -15.54 12.68
CA LEU A 28 -0.11 -15.45 13.94
C LEU A 28 0.75 -15.83 15.15
N THR A 29 1.65 -16.80 14.98
CA THR A 29 2.64 -17.12 16.02
C THR A 29 3.60 -15.95 16.24
N LEU A 30 4.05 -15.26 15.17
CA LEU A 30 4.85 -14.02 15.32
C LEU A 30 4.12 -12.97 16.17
N LEU A 31 2.85 -12.72 15.87
CA LEU A 31 2.10 -11.63 16.49
C LEU A 31 1.64 -11.96 17.90
N PHE A 32 1.13 -13.16 18.14
CA PHE A 32 0.52 -13.53 19.41
C PHE A 32 1.47 -14.17 20.42
N ASP A 33 2.40 -15.01 19.95
CA ASP A 33 3.15 -15.91 20.83
C ASP A 33 4.65 -15.71 20.79
N TYR A 34 5.19 -15.07 19.75
CA TYR A 34 6.64 -14.89 19.65
C TYR A 34 7.12 -13.91 20.72
N GLN A 35 8.03 -14.37 21.57
CA GLN A 35 8.64 -13.54 22.61
C GLN A 35 9.85 -12.82 22.03
N ILE A 36 9.73 -11.52 21.88
CA ILE A 36 10.84 -10.65 21.55
C ILE A 36 11.64 -10.42 22.85
N THR A 37 12.95 -10.56 22.79
CA THR A 37 13.84 -10.43 23.96
C THR A 37 13.83 -9.02 24.57
N ASP A 38 13.51 -7.98 23.81
CA ASP A 38 13.31 -6.63 24.32
C ASP A 38 11.84 -6.38 24.64
N THR A 39 11.49 -6.48 25.93
CA THR A 39 10.13 -6.34 26.46
C THR A 39 9.49 -4.98 26.20
N ARG A 40 10.26 -3.92 25.91
CA ARG A 40 9.75 -2.56 25.66
C ARG A 40 8.94 -2.44 24.37
N TRP A 41 9.19 -3.32 23.43
CA TRP A 41 8.57 -3.35 22.09
C TRP A 41 7.65 -4.55 21.89
N THR A 42 7.22 -5.16 22.95
CA THR A 42 6.37 -6.35 22.94
C THR A 42 4.97 -5.97 23.33
N SER A 43 3.98 -6.40 22.59
CA SER A 43 2.58 -6.29 23.01
C SER A 43 2.30 -7.24 24.17
N HIS A 44 1.84 -6.69 25.29
CA HIS A 44 1.32 -7.45 26.43
C HIS A 44 -0.15 -7.78 26.24
N GLU A 45 -0.72 -8.69 27.03
CA GLU A 45 -2.13 -9.11 26.85
C GLU A 45 -3.13 -7.95 27.04
N ASP A 46 -2.80 -6.94 27.82
CA ASP A 46 -3.57 -5.71 28.04
C ASP A 46 -3.27 -4.57 27.07
N THR A 47 -2.29 -4.74 26.17
CA THR A 47 -1.96 -3.74 25.14
C THR A 47 -3.15 -3.52 24.22
N ILE A 48 -3.60 -2.27 24.10
CA ILE A 48 -4.63 -1.89 23.14
C ILE A 48 -4.01 -1.91 21.74
N LEU A 49 -4.44 -2.84 20.91
CA LEU A 49 -3.94 -2.98 19.53
C LEU A 49 -4.73 -2.12 18.53
N HIS A 50 -6.05 -2.12 18.68
CA HIS A 50 -6.97 -1.44 17.78
C HIS A 50 -8.02 -0.69 18.57
N ALA A 51 -8.22 0.59 18.26
CA ALA A 51 -9.24 1.41 18.89
C ALA A 51 -10.01 2.23 17.85
N SER A 52 -11.29 2.52 18.11
CA SER A 52 -12.04 3.49 17.31
C SER A 52 -11.48 4.89 17.56
N ALA A 53 -11.15 5.62 16.50
CA ALA A 53 -10.70 7.01 16.63
C ALA A 53 -11.84 7.95 17.08
N GLU A 54 -13.08 7.61 16.78
CA GLU A 54 -14.26 8.37 17.20
C GLU A 54 -14.57 8.13 18.69
N ASN A 55 -14.53 6.87 19.13
CA ASN A 55 -14.77 6.48 20.52
C ASN A 55 -13.71 5.48 21.02
N PRO A 56 -12.61 5.92 21.65
CA PRO A 56 -11.49 5.04 22.04
C PRO A 56 -11.82 4.08 23.19
N SER A 57 -12.97 4.22 23.87
CA SER A 57 -13.46 3.18 24.80
C SER A 57 -13.84 1.89 24.06
N GLN A 58 -14.10 1.98 22.75
CA GLN A 58 -14.28 0.84 21.85
C GLN A 58 -12.92 0.43 21.31
N HIS A 59 -12.32 -0.58 21.91
CA HIS A 59 -11.00 -1.05 21.55
C HIS A 59 -10.87 -2.57 21.70
N ILE A 60 -9.78 -3.09 21.22
CA ILE A 60 -9.37 -4.48 21.26
C ILE A 60 -7.99 -4.57 21.89
N THR A 61 -7.88 -5.26 23.01
CA THR A 61 -6.60 -5.64 23.60
C THR A 61 -6.02 -6.88 22.92
N LYS A 62 -4.76 -7.20 23.19
CA LYS A 62 -4.14 -8.43 22.67
C LYS A 62 -4.86 -9.68 23.16
N ALA A 63 -5.29 -9.72 24.44
CA ALA A 63 -6.08 -10.81 24.99
C ALA A 63 -7.43 -10.97 24.28
N ASP A 64 -8.12 -9.84 24.02
CA ASP A 64 -9.38 -9.82 23.26
C ASP A 64 -9.15 -10.32 21.82
N ALA A 65 -8.11 -9.81 21.16
CA ALA A 65 -7.76 -10.23 19.80
C ALA A 65 -7.50 -11.74 19.73
N ARG A 66 -6.71 -12.29 20.67
CA ARG A 66 -6.40 -13.73 20.78
C ARG A 66 -7.68 -14.57 20.88
N LYS A 67 -8.53 -14.23 21.84
CA LYS A 67 -9.79 -14.96 22.09
C LYS A 67 -10.73 -14.87 20.89
N ARG A 68 -10.96 -13.66 20.39
CA ARG A 68 -11.89 -13.42 19.27
C ARG A 68 -11.37 -14.02 17.96
N THR A 69 -10.06 -14.03 17.72
CA THR A 69 -9.43 -14.74 16.59
C THR A 69 -9.79 -16.23 16.58
N LYS A 70 -9.61 -16.92 17.70
CA LYS A 70 -9.92 -18.35 17.82
C LYS A 70 -11.41 -18.64 17.63
N ARG A 71 -12.29 -17.79 18.18
CA ARG A 71 -13.74 -17.92 18.02
C ARG A 71 -14.19 -17.65 16.58
N THR A 72 -13.58 -16.65 15.93
CA THR A 72 -13.81 -16.38 14.50
C THR A 72 -13.38 -17.56 13.64
N ALA A 73 -12.20 -18.11 13.89
CA ALA A 73 -11.69 -19.29 13.17
C ALA A 73 -12.62 -20.51 13.35
N HIS A 74 -13.10 -20.74 14.56
CA HIS A 74 -14.08 -21.80 14.85
C HIS A 74 -15.36 -21.60 14.04
N ALA A 75 -15.96 -20.40 14.08
CA ALA A 75 -17.17 -20.08 13.34
C ALA A 75 -17.01 -20.25 11.82
N LEU A 76 -15.88 -19.78 11.27
CA LEU A 76 -15.57 -19.93 9.84
C LEU A 76 -15.41 -21.41 9.44
N ARG A 77 -14.78 -22.22 10.28
CA ARG A 77 -14.60 -23.66 10.07
C ARG A 77 -15.94 -24.40 10.17
N GLU A 78 -16.69 -24.17 11.24
CA GLU A 78 -17.94 -24.89 11.53
C GLU A 78 -19.05 -24.56 10.55
N HIS A 79 -19.29 -23.27 10.27
CA HIS A 79 -20.43 -22.86 9.47
C HIS A 79 -20.17 -22.82 7.97
N PHE A 80 -18.90 -22.70 7.55
CA PHE A 80 -18.53 -22.51 6.15
C PHE A 80 -17.48 -23.49 5.63
N GLY A 81 -16.89 -24.31 6.52
CA GLY A 81 -15.85 -25.27 6.16
C GLY A 81 -14.53 -24.62 5.71
N ILE A 82 -14.27 -23.35 6.07
CA ILE A 82 -13.04 -22.65 5.70
C ILE A 82 -11.83 -23.42 6.25
N GLY A 83 -10.89 -23.77 5.36
CA GLY A 83 -9.69 -24.54 5.66
C GLY A 83 -9.91 -26.02 5.98
N ALA A 84 -11.16 -26.53 5.97
CA ALA A 84 -11.45 -27.95 6.24
C ALA A 84 -10.84 -28.90 5.18
N LYS A 85 -10.58 -28.40 3.97
CA LYS A 85 -9.96 -29.13 2.85
C LYS A 85 -8.44 -28.93 2.76
N GLY A 86 -7.87 -28.28 3.76
CA GLY A 86 -6.45 -27.91 3.83
C GLY A 86 -6.21 -26.42 3.64
N ALA A 87 -5.03 -25.98 4.08
CA ALA A 87 -4.63 -24.58 4.08
C ALA A 87 -4.61 -23.95 2.67
N GLY A 88 -4.96 -22.66 2.60
CA GLY A 88 -4.82 -21.84 1.39
C GLY A 88 -5.75 -22.24 0.23
N LYS A 89 -6.89 -22.88 0.50
CA LYS A 89 -7.86 -23.31 -0.53
C LYS A 89 -9.12 -22.45 -0.57
N ASP A 90 -9.48 -21.83 0.55
CA ASP A 90 -10.71 -21.07 0.70
C ASP A 90 -10.40 -19.58 0.81
N VAL A 91 -10.94 -18.77 -0.10
CA VAL A 91 -10.77 -17.33 -0.11
C VAL A 91 -11.96 -16.68 0.62
N VAL A 92 -11.68 -15.92 1.66
CA VAL A 92 -12.64 -15.07 2.36
C VAL A 92 -12.43 -13.63 1.93
N THR A 93 -13.36 -13.12 1.14
CA THR A 93 -13.30 -11.73 0.64
C THR A 93 -14.03 -10.80 1.59
N VAL A 94 -13.42 -9.65 1.88
CA VAL A 94 -13.96 -8.62 2.77
C VAL A 94 -14.13 -7.33 2.00
N ILE A 95 -15.32 -6.74 2.06
CA ILE A 95 -15.60 -5.39 1.60
C ILE A 95 -16.12 -4.57 2.78
N SER A 96 -15.29 -3.65 3.28
CA SER A 96 -15.61 -2.87 4.48
C SER A 96 -14.89 -1.53 4.48
N THR A 97 -15.50 -0.54 5.13
CA THR A 97 -14.82 0.68 5.57
C THR A 97 -13.78 0.36 6.63
N GLY A 98 -12.89 1.31 6.93
CA GLY A 98 -11.90 1.17 8.01
C GLY A 98 -12.59 1.00 9.37
N HIS A 99 -12.23 -0.05 10.12
CA HIS A 99 -12.91 -0.36 11.37
C HIS A 99 -12.01 -1.15 12.33
N TYR A 100 -12.04 -0.84 13.63
CA TYR A 100 -11.19 -1.46 14.65
C TYR A 100 -11.44 -2.97 14.86
N LEU A 101 -12.59 -3.50 14.41
CA LEU A 101 -12.92 -4.93 14.47
C LEU A 101 -12.48 -5.73 13.21
N VAL A 102 -12.21 -5.06 12.08
CA VAL A 102 -11.81 -5.75 10.84
C VAL A 102 -10.55 -6.64 11.02
N PRO A 103 -9.54 -6.23 11.82
CA PRO A 103 -8.37 -7.09 12.06
C PRO A 103 -8.71 -8.45 12.66
N LEU A 104 -9.80 -8.57 13.43
CA LEU A 104 -10.24 -9.85 14.00
C LEU A 104 -10.64 -10.85 12.90
N LEU A 105 -11.24 -10.36 11.82
CA LEU A 105 -11.56 -11.21 10.67
C LEU A 105 -10.29 -11.63 9.94
N PHE A 106 -9.32 -10.72 9.75
CA PHE A 106 -8.03 -11.04 9.17
C PHE A 106 -7.33 -12.17 9.93
N TYR A 107 -7.17 -12.01 11.24
CA TYR A 107 -6.53 -13.03 12.08
C TYR A 107 -7.35 -14.33 12.11
N GLY A 108 -8.67 -14.24 12.18
CA GLY A 108 -9.57 -15.39 12.23
C GLY A 108 -9.57 -16.23 10.95
N VAL A 109 -9.50 -15.58 9.78
CA VAL A 109 -9.38 -16.27 8.49
C VAL A 109 -8.06 -17.03 8.39
N ILE A 110 -6.95 -16.40 8.79
CA ILE A 110 -5.64 -17.06 8.80
C ILE A 110 -5.62 -18.21 9.81
N ALA A 111 -6.20 -18.02 11.01
CA ALA A 111 -6.29 -19.07 12.01
C ALA A 111 -7.14 -20.27 11.56
N ALA A 112 -8.11 -20.04 10.67
CA ALA A 112 -8.89 -21.09 10.03
C ALA A 112 -8.23 -21.72 8.81
N ASP A 113 -6.95 -21.45 8.54
CA ASP A 113 -6.23 -21.86 7.32
C ASP A 113 -6.82 -21.32 5.99
N GLY A 114 -7.60 -20.23 6.04
CA GLY A 114 -8.17 -19.54 4.88
C GLY A 114 -7.22 -18.47 4.33
N ILE A 115 -7.56 -17.95 3.16
CA ILE A 115 -6.89 -16.80 2.54
C ILE A 115 -7.76 -15.57 2.72
N PHE A 116 -7.24 -14.54 3.38
CA PHE A 116 -7.90 -13.25 3.51
C PHE A 116 -7.75 -12.43 2.23
N SER A 117 -8.81 -11.80 1.77
CA SER A 117 -8.78 -10.89 0.62
C SER A 117 -9.62 -9.66 0.93
N ALA A 118 -9.08 -8.46 0.73
CA ALA A 118 -9.80 -7.22 0.97
C ALA A 118 -10.06 -6.44 -0.32
N VAL A 119 -11.28 -5.94 -0.46
CA VAL A 119 -11.73 -5.11 -1.57
C VAL A 119 -12.07 -3.71 -1.07
N SER A 120 -11.85 -2.71 -1.91
CA SER A 120 -12.18 -1.32 -1.58
C SER A 120 -13.67 -1.16 -1.28
N ALA A 121 -14.00 -0.48 -0.18
CA ALA A 121 -15.38 -0.13 0.14
C ALA A 121 -16.05 0.79 -0.92
N ALA A 122 -15.26 1.42 -1.78
CA ALA A 122 -15.75 2.25 -2.89
C ALA A 122 -15.98 1.46 -4.19
N SER A 123 -15.73 0.16 -4.21
CA SER A 123 -15.96 -0.67 -5.40
C SER A 123 -17.43 -0.76 -5.75
N THR A 124 -17.72 -0.76 -7.05
CA THR A 124 -19.05 -1.04 -7.57
C THR A 124 -19.38 -2.54 -7.43
N ASP A 125 -20.66 -2.90 -7.52
CA ASP A 125 -21.11 -4.30 -7.55
C ASP A 125 -20.49 -5.10 -8.69
N LYS A 126 -20.32 -4.48 -9.88
CA LYS A 126 -19.66 -5.10 -11.04
C LYS A 126 -18.17 -5.36 -10.79
N GLU A 127 -17.45 -4.41 -10.22
CA GLU A 127 -16.04 -4.59 -9.88
C GLU A 127 -15.86 -5.68 -8.82
N LEU A 128 -16.67 -5.66 -7.77
CA LEU A 128 -16.66 -6.69 -6.72
C LEU A 128 -16.99 -8.06 -7.30
N CYS A 129 -18.02 -8.19 -8.16
CA CYS A 129 -18.37 -9.45 -8.83
C CYS A 129 -17.17 -10.03 -9.60
N ASN A 130 -16.46 -9.21 -10.37
CA ASN A 130 -15.27 -9.65 -11.10
C ASN A 130 -14.17 -10.18 -10.16
N LEU A 131 -13.95 -9.50 -9.03
CA LEU A 131 -12.96 -9.91 -8.03
C LEU A 131 -13.35 -11.20 -7.32
N LEU A 132 -14.62 -11.36 -6.93
CA LEU A 132 -15.14 -12.60 -6.33
C LEU A 132 -14.95 -13.80 -7.26
N THR A 133 -15.28 -13.62 -8.54
CA THR A 133 -15.14 -14.66 -9.57
C THR A 133 -13.68 -15.03 -9.81
N SER A 134 -12.81 -14.03 -9.99
CA SER A 134 -11.38 -14.27 -10.29
C SER A 134 -10.62 -14.91 -9.13
N ALA A 135 -10.97 -14.56 -7.89
CA ALA A 135 -10.38 -15.15 -6.70
C ALA A 135 -10.99 -16.53 -6.35
N GLY A 136 -12.15 -16.90 -6.91
CA GLY A 136 -12.89 -18.09 -6.49
C GLY A 136 -13.35 -17.97 -5.04
N CYS A 137 -14.00 -16.85 -4.71
CA CYS A 137 -14.43 -16.51 -3.36
C CYS A 137 -15.31 -17.61 -2.73
N SER A 138 -14.94 -18.08 -1.54
CA SER A 138 -15.69 -19.08 -0.76
C SER A 138 -16.66 -18.44 0.22
N LEU A 139 -16.38 -17.21 0.68
CA LEU A 139 -17.19 -16.46 1.63
C LEU A 139 -16.98 -14.97 1.43
N LEU A 140 -18.07 -14.20 1.34
CA LEU A 140 -18.03 -12.73 1.30
C LEU A 140 -18.47 -12.16 2.65
N VAL A 141 -17.64 -11.28 3.22
CA VAL A 141 -17.97 -10.56 4.46
C VAL A 141 -18.07 -9.07 4.15
N CYS A 142 -19.15 -8.45 4.60
CA CYS A 142 -19.40 -7.02 4.45
C CYS A 142 -19.70 -6.36 5.81
N ASN A 143 -19.74 -5.04 5.83
CA ASN A 143 -20.32 -4.27 6.93
C ASN A 143 -21.62 -3.61 6.46
N GLU A 144 -22.34 -2.90 7.34
CA GLU A 144 -23.63 -2.29 6.97
C GLU A 144 -23.49 -1.30 5.81
N ALA A 145 -22.40 -0.51 5.79
CA ALA A 145 -22.15 0.49 4.74
C ALA A 145 -21.94 -0.12 3.34
N THR A 146 -21.53 -1.39 3.24
CA THR A 146 -21.20 -2.06 1.96
C THR A 146 -22.14 -3.21 1.62
N LYS A 147 -23.14 -3.47 2.46
CA LYS A 147 -24.07 -4.60 2.35
C LYS A 147 -24.78 -4.72 1.01
N ASP A 148 -25.36 -3.61 0.53
CA ASP A 148 -26.12 -3.61 -0.72
C ASP A 148 -25.26 -3.97 -1.94
N VAL A 149 -24.04 -3.44 -1.97
CA VAL A 149 -23.04 -3.76 -3.01
C VAL A 149 -22.62 -5.23 -2.90
N ALA A 150 -22.39 -5.72 -1.68
CA ALA A 150 -21.98 -7.10 -1.42
C ALA A 150 -23.04 -8.11 -1.88
N VAL A 151 -24.31 -7.88 -1.53
CA VAL A 151 -25.44 -8.76 -1.92
C VAL A 151 -25.61 -8.82 -3.44
N LYS A 152 -25.59 -7.66 -4.11
CA LYS A 152 -25.71 -7.59 -5.58
C LYS A 152 -24.54 -8.29 -6.28
N ALA A 153 -23.32 -8.03 -5.83
CA ALA A 153 -22.13 -8.64 -6.41
C ALA A 153 -22.07 -10.17 -6.18
N ALA A 154 -22.44 -10.64 -4.98
CA ALA A 154 -22.51 -12.06 -4.67
C ALA A 154 -23.50 -12.80 -5.57
N ALA A 155 -24.70 -12.27 -5.75
CA ALA A 155 -25.72 -12.82 -6.65
C ALA A 155 -25.22 -12.88 -8.10
N ALA A 156 -24.59 -11.80 -8.59
CA ALA A 156 -24.03 -11.75 -9.95
C ALA A 156 -22.85 -12.71 -10.15
N ALA A 157 -22.06 -12.96 -9.10
CA ALA A 157 -20.93 -13.89 -9.10
C ALA A 157 -21.36 -15.36 -8.90
N GLY A 158 -22.65 -15.63 -8.65
CA GLY A 158 -23.15 -16.97 -8.36
C GLY A 158 -22.73 -17.50 -6.97
N LEU A 159 -22.33 -16.62 -6.06
CA LEU A 159 -22.04 -17.00 -4.67
C LEU A 159 -23.35 -17.24 -3.93
N PRO A 160 -23.54 -18.41 -3.27
CA PRO A 160 -24.77 -18.71 -2.54
C PRO A 160 -25.07 -17.65 -1.45
N GLU A 161 -26.35 -17.36 -1.24
CA GLU A 161 -26.79 -16.33 -0.29
C GLU A 161 -26.32 -16.61 1.15
N ASP A 162 -26.24 -17.87 1.56
CA ASP A 162 -25.73 -18.30 2.85
C ASP A 162 -24.22 -18.06 3.04
N ARG A 163 -23.52 -17.69 1.95
CA ARG A 163 -22.10 -17.31 1.92
C ARG A 163 -21.89 -15.79 1.96
N VAL A 164 -22.93 -15.00 2.21
CA VAL A 164 -22.82 -13.55 2.41
C VAL A 164 -23.07 -13.23 3.88
N VAL A 165 -22.04 -12.71 4.56
CA VAL A 165 -22.00 -12.48 5.99
C VAL A 165 -21.80 -11.01 6.29
N ILE A 166 -22.49 -10.50 7.30
CA ILE A 166 -22.30 -9.15 7.83
C ILE A 166 -21.56 -9.22 9.17
N MET A 167 -20.57 -8.35 9.34
CA MET A 167 -19.82 -8.18 10.57
C MET A 167 -20.29 -6.94 11.34
N SER A 168 -20.20 -6.98 12.69
CA SER A 168 -20.46 -5.83 13.53
C SER A 168 -19.42 -4.72 13.32
N GLU A 169 -19.85 -3.47 13.48
CA GLU A 169 -19.02 -2.26 13.37
C GLU A 169 -18.74 -1.62 14.73
N SER A 170 -19.49 -1.99 15.76
CA SER A 170 -19.35 -1.50 17.12
C SER A 170 -19.86 -2.53 18.13
N GLY A 171 -19.53 -2.34 19.40
CA GLY A 171 -19.93 -3.24 20.48
C GLY A 171 -19.22 -4.58 20.42
N ASP A 172 -19.97 -5.65 20.66
CA ASP A 172 -19.42 -7.00 20.64
C ASP A 172 -19.15 -7.47 19.21
N TRP A 173 -18.05 -8.21 19.07
CA TRP A 173 -17.70 -8.84 17.81
C TRP A 173 -18.72 -9.90 17.41
N SER A 174 -19.33 -9.75 16.26
CA SER A 174 -20.34 -10.66 15.74
C SER A 174 -20.24 -10.86 14.23
N LEU A 175 -20.65 -12.05 13.78
CA LEU A 175 -20.83 -12.41 12.38
C LEU A 175 -22.21 -13.02 12.20
N ARG A 176 -22.97 -12.55 11.20
CA ARG A 176 -24.31 -13.04 10.90
C ARG A 176 -24.49 -13.20 9.39
N ARG A 177 -25.27 -14.19 8.96
CA ARG A 177 -25.66 -14.23 7.54
C ARG A 177 -26.58 -13.06 7.23
N VAL A 178 -26.38 -12.42 6.08
CA VAL A 178 -27.19 -11.25 5.69
C VAL A 178 -28.70 -11.60 5.64
N HIS A 179 -29.06 -12.79 5.17
CA HIS A 179 -30.44 -13.27 5.11
C HIS A 179 -30.98 -13.83 6.45
N GLN A 180 -30.12 -13.97 7.47
CA GLN A 180 -30.47 -14.42 8.83
C GLN A 180 -29.86 -13.48 9.89
N PRO A 181 -30.25 -12.20 9.92
CA PRO A 181 -29.57 -11.18 10.73
C PRO A 181 -29.70 -11.41 12.26
N ASN A 182 -30.66 -12.21 12.68
CA ASN A 182 -30.89 -12.51 14.10
C ASN A 182 -30.10 -13.73 14.59
N LYS A 183 -29.40 -14.46 13.71
CA LYS A 183 -28.65 -15.65 14.09
C LYS A 183 -27.16 -15.35 14.15
N GLU A 184 -26.61 -15.29 15.37
CA GLU A 184 -25.18 -15.15 15.61
C GLU A 184 -24.43 -16.41 15.20
N LEU A 185 -23.27 -16.21 14.53
CA LEU A 185 -22.37 -17.29 14.10
C LEU A 185 -21.19 -17.48 15.07
N ILE A 186 -20.81 -16.43 15.78
CA ILE A 186 -19.74 -16.50 16.78
C ILE A 186 -20.29 -17.21 18.03
N SER A 187 -19.66 -18.29 18.42
CA SER A 187 -19.97 -19.06 19.64
C SER A 187 -18.78 -19.03 20.61
N ASP A 188 -18.90 -19.78 21.71
CA ASP A 188 -17.80 -19.98 22.66
C ASP A 188 -16.75 -21.00 22.18
N GLY A 189 -17.02 -21.71 21.08
CA GLY A 189 -16.06 -22.61 20.46
C GLY A 189 -14.80 -21.91 20.00
N GLU A 190 -13.65 -22.53 20.20
CA GLU A 190 -12.34 -22.00 19.81
C GLU A 190 -11.61 -22.95 18.86
N LEU A 191 -11.01 -22.39 17.81
CA LEU A 191 -10.07 -23.07 16.92
C LEU A 191 -8.73 -22.29 16.97
N GLY A 192 -7.69 -22.94 17.48
CA GLY A 192 -6.33 -22.39 17.44
C GLY A 192 -5.75 -22.44 16.03
N TRP A 193 -4.77 -21.58 15.76
CA TRP A 193 -4.03 -21.61 14.49
C TRP A 193 -2.97 -22.69 14.48
N ARG A 194 -2.65 -23.13 13.29
CA ARG A 194 -1.58 -24.10 13.02
C ARG A 194 -0.22 -23.38 13.15
N ARG A 195 0.70 -23.99 13.91
CA ARG A 195 2.05 -23.47 14.07
C ARG A 195 2.95 -24.04 12.98
N ILE A 196 3.48 -23.17 12.14
CA ILE A 196 4.33 -23.53 11.01
C ILE A 196 5.76 -23.04 11.27
N THR A 197 6.74 -23.94 11.18
CA THR A 197 8.17 -23.63 11.33
C THR A 197 8.98 -24.15 10.14
N ASP A 198 8.41 -24.99 9.29
CA ASP A 198 9.05 -25.42 8.05
C ASP A 198 9.11 -24.25 7.07
N GLN A 199 10.32 -23.91 6.64
CA GLN A 199 10.58 -22.73 5.82
C GLN A 199 9.91 -22.81 4.45
N LYS A 200 9.86 -24.00 3.86
CA LYS A 200 9.18 -24.20 2.57
C LYS A 200 7.67 -24.03 2.73
N GLU A 201 7.09 -24.58 3.79
CA GLU A 201 5.67 -24.42 4.07
C GLU A 201 5.31 -22.97 4.37
N LEU A 202 6.12 -22.22 5.16
CA LEU A 202 5.92 -20.79 5.40
C LEU A 202 5.92 -19.98 4.11
N ALA A 203 6.81 -20.33 3.19
CA ALA A 203 6.90 -19.68 1.89
C ALA A 203 5.73 -20.03 0.96
N ASP A 204 5.20 -21.24 1.01
CA ASP A 204 4.17 -21.72 0.07
C ASP A 204 2.73 -21.51 0.60
N SER A 205 2.54 -21.35 1.92
CA SER A 205 1.22 -21.16 2.53
C SER A 205 0.74 -19.71 2.36
N LEU A 206 -0.26 -19.53 1.49
CA LEU A 206 -0.87 -18.23 1.23
C LEU A 206 -1.78 -17.81 2.39
N VAL A 207 -1.71 -16.55 2.75
CA VAL A 207 -2.54 -15.95 3.81
C VAL A 207 -3.36 -14.77 3.30
N VAL A 208 -2.89 -14.06 2.24
CA VAL A 208 -3.57 -12.89 1.71
C VAL A 208 -3.54 -12.88 0.18
N LEU A 209 -4.63 -12.42 -0.42
CA LEU A 209 -4.69 -11.94 -1.80
C LEU A 209 -4.92 -10.43 -1.79
N ILE A 210 -4.00 -9.69 -2.40
CA ILE A 210 -4.11 -8.25 -2.63
C ILE A 210 -4.33 -7.98 -4.11
N TYR A 211 -5.32 -7.16 -4.42
CA TYR A 211 -5.59 -6.79 -5.81
C TYR A 211 -4.71 -5.64 -6.26
N SER A 212 -3.77 -5.92 -7.16
CA SER A 212 -2.98 -4.88 -7.81
C SER A 212 -3.77 -4.27 -8.97
N SER A 213 -3.83 -2.95 -9.04
CA SER A 213 -4.38 -2.25 -10.20
C SER A 213 -3.42 -2.39 -11.37
N GLY A 214 -3.56 -3.47 -12.14
CA GLY A 214 -2.81 -3.62 -13.40
C GLY A 214 -3.03 -2.41 -14.30
N THR A 215 -1.95 -1.88 -14.89
CA THR A 215 -2.02 -0.74 -15.82
C THR A 215 -2.74 -1.06 -17.13
N THR A 216 -3.02 -2.34 -17.42
CA THR A 216 -3.48 -2.82 -18.74
C THR A 216 -4.65 -3.82 -18.72
N GLY A 217 -5.35 -4.03 -17.59
CA GLY A 217 -6.39 -5.06 -17.57
C GLY A 217 -7.18 -5.12 -16.26
N LEU A 218 -7.81 -6.27 -16.03
CA LEU A 218 -8.45 -6.59 -14.75
C LEU A 218 -7.40 -6.62 -13.63
N PRO A 219 -7.76 -6.26 -12.39
CA PRO A 219 -6.87 -6.37 -11.24
C PRO A 219 -6.33 -7.79 -11.10
N LYS A 220 -5.03 -7.90 -10.77
CA LYS A 220 -4.37 -9.18 -10.52
C LYS A 220 -4.32 -9.45 -9.02
N SER A 221 -4.62 -10.67 -8.60
CA SER A 221 -4.58 -11.08 -7.20
C SER A 221 -3.16 -11.51 -6.82
N VAL A 222 -2.43 -10.67 -6.11
CA VAL A 222 -1.06 -10.94 -5.64
C VAL A 222 -1.10 -11.92 -4.47
N CYS A 223 -0.31 -12.99 -4.56
CA CYS A 223 -0.21 -14.06 -3.56
C CYS A 223 0.80 -13.73 -2.47
N ILE A 224 0.35 -13.48 -1.25
CA ILE A 224 1.20 -13.18 -0.10
C ILE A 224 1.18 -14.34 0.89
N SER A 225 2.37 -14.84 1.25
CA SER A 225 2.56 -15.97 2.17
C SER A 225 2.85 -15.52 3.61
N HIS A 226 2.91 -16.48 4.53
CA HIS A 226 3.40 -16.25 5.90
C HIS A 226 4.81 -15.67 5.90
N GLU A 227 5.73 -16.27 5.14
CA GLU A 227 7.13 -15.81 5.05
C GLU A 227 7.20 -14.35 4.58
N ASN A 228 6.40 -13.97 3.57
CA ASN A 228 6.40 -12.61 3.06
C ASN A 228 6.02 -11.59 4.15
N PHE A 229 4.95 -11.85 4.93
CA PHE A 229 4.55 -10.93 6.02
C PHE A 229 5.56 -10.89 7.15
N VAL A 230 6.05 -12.05 7.59
CA VAL A 230 7.00 -12.14 8.70
C VAL A 230 8.31 -11.46 8.33
N SER A 231 8.87 -11.75 7.16
CA SER A 231 10.11 -11.14 6.71
C SER A 231 9.96 -9.63 6.50
N GLU A 232 8.89 -9.17 5.83
CA GLU A 232 8.68 -7.73 5.62
C GLU A 232 8.53 -6.99 6.96
N CYS A 233 7.75 -7.53 7.89
CA CYS A 233 7.58 -6.95 9.21
C CYS A 233 8.90 -6.84 9.97
N CYS A 234 9.63 -7.95 10.14
CA CYS A 234 10.87 -7.95 10.92
C CYS A 234 11.97 -7.13 10.25
N LEU A 235 12.17 -7.29 8.93
CA LEU A 235 13.25 -6.62 8.22
C LEU A 235 13.07 -5.09 8.12
N THR A 236 11.83 -4.60 8.20
CA THR A 236 11.53 -3.17 8.20
C THR A 236 11.43 -2.57 9.60
N GLN A 237 10.87 -3.31 10.58
CA GLN A 237 10.59 -2.76 11.91
C GLN A 237 11.74 -2.95 12.91
N ASP A 238 12.52 -4.03 12.86
CA ASP A 238 13.61 -4.26 13.82
C ASP A 238 14.71 -3.19 13.75
N PRO A 239 15.15 -2.71 12.55
CA PRO A 239 16.09 -1.60 12.49
C PRO A 239 15.56 -0.32 13.16
N MET A 240 14.25 -0.08 13.06
CA MET A 240 13.61 1.05 13.75
C MET A 240 13.61 0.84 15.27
N LYS A 241 13.24 -0.35 15.77
CA LYS A 241 13.27 -0.69 17.18
C LYS A 241 14.65 -0.44 17.80
N GLU A 242 15.69 -1.00 17.18
CA GLU A 242 17.07 -0.88 17.66
C GLU A 242 17.51 0.59 17.80
N LYS A 243 17.21 1.39 16.78
CA LYS A 243 17.55 2.82 16.79
C LYS A 243 16.72 3.61 17.79
N LYS A 244 15.41 3.37 17.86
CA LYS A 244 14.52 4.02 18.82
C LYS A 244 14.88 3.66 20.26
N ALA A 245 15.25 2.40 20.52
CA ALA A 245 15.70 1.98 21.84
C ALA A 245 16.88 2.82 22.39
N ILE A 246 17.72 3.31 21.49
CA ILE A 246 18.88 4.17 21.83
C ILE A 246 18.46 5.65 21.88
N MET A 247 17.74 6.14 20.86
CA MET A 247 17.49 7.57 20.66
C MET A 247 16.29 8.09 21.45
N ASN A 248 15.24 7.26 21.60
CA ASN A 248 14.04 7.59 22.37
C ASN A 248 13.49 6.34 23.06
N PRO A 249 14.03 5.93 24.21
CA PRO A 249 13.59 4.71 24.90
C PRO A 249 12.14 4.76 25.39
N ASN A 250 11.53 5.94 25.46
CA ASN A 250 10.11 6.14 25.83
C ASN A 250 9.18 6.26 24.63
N PHE A 251 9.63 5.91 23.44
CA PHE A 251 8.80 5.94 22.24
C PHE A 251 7.65 4.93 22.36
N GLU A 252 6.45 5.40 22.12
CA GLU A 252 5.26 4.58 21.98
C GLU A 252 4.76 4.66 20.54
N TYR A 253 4.54 3.52 19.92
CA TYR A 253 4.02 3.46 18.56
C TYR A 253 2.51 3.71 18.55
N ARG A 254 2.10 4.84 18.04
CA ARG A 254 0.70 5.21 17.83
C ARG A 254 0.51 5.65 16.39
N THR A 255 -0.42 5.01 15.69
CA THR A 255 -0.74 5.34 14.28
C THR A 255 -2.23 5.54 14.07
N LEU A 256 -2.60 6.31 13.06
CA LEU A 256 -3.98 6.53 12.64
C LEU A 256 -4.25 5.73 11.35
N ALA A 257 -5.18 4.79 11.43
CA ALA A 257 -5.56 3.95 10.30
C ALA A 257 -6.53 4.71 9.38
N HIS A 258 -5.99 5.42 8.41
CA HIS A 258 -6.69 6.30 7.46
C HIS A 258 -6.58 5.85 6.00
N LEU A 259 -5.68 4.90 5.70
CA LEU A 259 -5.55 4.32 4.36
C LEU A 259 -6.44 3.08 4.19
N PRO A 260 -6.86 2.74 2.96
CA PRO A 260 -7.72 1.60 2.70
C PRO A 260 -7.08 0.26 3.08
N ILE A 261 -7.85 -0.61 3.72
CA ILE A 261 -7.45 -1.99 4.07
C ILE A 261 -7.30 -2.90 2.83
N ALA A 262 -7.85 -2.50 1.71
CA ALA A 262 -7.71 -3.20 0.43
C ALA A 262 -6.32 -3.01 -0.22
N HIS A 263 -5.45 -2.20 0.39
CA HIS A 263 -4.08 -1.98 -0.06
C HIS A 263 -3.09 -2.61 0.92
N ILE A 264 -1.96 -3.13 0.41
CA ILE A 264 -0.95 -3.78 1.27
C ILE A 264 -0.48 -2.87 2.40
N ALA A 265 -0.34 -1.56 2.15
CA ALA A 265 0.01 -0.58 3.18
C ALA A 265 -1.02 -0.50 4.33
N GLY A 266 -2.30 -0.74 4.04
CA GLY A 266 -3.34 -0.80 5.06
C GLY A 266 -3.25 -2.07 5.91
N ILE A 267 -3.00 -3.22 5.29
CA ILE A 267 -2.85 -4.49 6.03
C ILE A 267 -1.54 -4.46 6.83
N GLN A 268 -0.40 -4.23 6.18
CA GLN A 268 0.91 -4.23 6.83
C GLN A 268 0.99 -3.13 7.89
N GLY A 269 0.55 -1.91 7.54
CA GLY A 269 0.66 -0.74 8.41
C GLY A 269 -0.30 -0.70 9.59
N TYR A 270 -1.41 -1.48 9.56
CA TYR A 270 -2.40 -1.40 10.63
C TYR A 270 -2.71 -2.74 11.31
N PHE A 271 -2.63 -3.89 10.61
CA PHE A 271 -2.90 -5.19 11.21
C PHE A 271 -1.64 -5.85 11.76
N VAL A 272 -0.48 -5.61 11.13
CA VAL A 272 0.77 -6.33 11.42
C VAL A 272 1.75 -5.46 12.22
N ASN A 273 2.22 -4.35 11.66
CA ASN A 273 3.28 -3.55 12.25
C ASN A 273 2.97 -2.99 13.66
N PRO A 274 1.80 -2.35 13.91
CA PRO A 274 1.47 -1.86 15.26
C PRO A 274 1.43 -3.00 16.28
N PHE A 275 0.86 -4.14 15.91
CA PHE A 275 0.79 -5.31 16.77
C PHE A 275 2.19 -5.80 17.14
N TYR A 276 3.06 -5.98 16.14
CA TYR A 276 4.45 -6.42 16.34
C TYR A 276 5.27 -5.44 17.20
N LEU A 277 4.96 -4.16 17.10
CA LEU A 277 5.64 -3.09 17.82
C LEU A 277 5.03 -2.78 19.21
N GLY A 278 3.99 -3.51 19.64
CA GLY A 278 3.29 -3.23 20.89
C GLY A 278 2.57 -1.88 20.90
N GLY A 279 2.14 -1.41 19.72
CA GLY A 279 1.52 -0.10 19.54
C GLY A 279 0.03 -0.17 19.24
N THR A 280 -0.60 1.02 19.18
CA THR A 280 -2.04 1.17 18.92
C THR A 280 -2.31 1.76 17.55
N ALA A 281 -3.21 1.13 16.79
CA ALA A 281 -3.82 1.70 15.59
C ALA A 281 -5.20 2.27 15.93
N TYR A 282 -5.37 3.59 15.74
CA TYR A 282 -6.66 4.29 15.88
C TYR A 282 -7.35 4.32 14.53
N TRP A 283 -8.59 3.81 14.45
CA TRP A 283 -9.29 3.55 13.20
C TRP A 283 -10.26 4.66 12.82
N MET A 284 -10.11 5.19 11.59
CA MET A 284 -11.08 6.06 10.93
C MET A 284 -11.90 5.22 9.93
N PRO A 285 -13.24 5.38 9.88
CA PRO A 285 -14.06 4.68 8.89
C PRO A 285 -13.71 5.03 7.44
N ARG A 286 -13.35 6.28 7.21
CA ARG A 286 -12.88 6.83 5.94
C ARG A 286 -12.00 8.04 6.20
N PHE A 287 -11.15 8.39 5.24
CA PHE A 287 -10.36 9.61 5.33
C PHE A 287 -11.27 10.85 5.30
N ASP A 288 -11.08 11.73 6.27
CA ASP A 288 -11.71 13.04 6.41
C ASP A 288 -10.64 13.96 6.98
N PHE A 289 -10.25 15.02 6.25
CA PHE A 289 -9.07 15.80 6.61
C PHE A 289 -9.22 16.55 7.95
N PRO A 290 -10.33 17.24 8.25
CA PRO A 290 -10.56 17.84 9.56
C PRO A 290 -10.47 16.82 10.71
N LYS A 291 -11.12 15.67 10.60
CA LYS A 291 -11.02 14.60 11.60
C LYS A 291 -9.61 13.99 11.67
N PHE A 292 -8.91 13.90 10.54
CA PHE A 292 -7.52 13.45 10.51
C PHE A 292 -6.63 14.38 11.34
N LEU A 293 -6.79 15.69 11.22
CA LEU A 293 -6.06 16.68 12.04
C LEU A 293 -6.43 16.54 13.53
N GLU A 294 -7.72 16.50 13.84
CA GLU A 294 -8.21 16.32 15.21
C GLU A 294 -7.63 15.08 15.88
N TYR A 295 -7.68 13.92 15.21
CA TYR A 295 -7.24 12.66 15.78
C TYR A 295 -5.72 12.56 15.92
N ASN A 296 -4.94 13.16 14.99
CA ASN A 296 -3.50 13.25 15.14
C ASN A 296 -3.12 13.99 16.46
N LYS A 297 -3.77 15.10 16.75
CA LYS A 297 -3.59 15.85 18.00
C LYS A 297 -4.08 15.07 19.22
N LYS A 298 -5.34 14.60 19.17
CA LYS A 298 -6.03 13.93 20.28
C LYS A 298 -5.29 12.69 20.78
N TYR A 299 -4.85 11.84 19.85
CA TYR A 299 -4.16 10.59 20.17
C TYR A 299 -2.64 10.71 20.17
N ARG A 300 -2.11 11.93 19.97
CA ARG A 300 -0.67 12.19 19.95
C ARG A 300 0.05 11.18 19.06
N ILE A 301 -0.38 11.08 17.80
CA ILE A 301 0.17 10.13 16.82
C ILE A 301 1.68 10.35 16.68
N THR A 302 2.45 9.25 16.75
CA THR A 302 3.92 9.27 16.72
C THR A 302 4.50 8.78 15.41
N PHE A 303 3.73 7.99 14.67
CA PHE A 303 4.13 7.43 13.38
C PHE A 303 2.95 7.47 12.40
N PHE A 304 3.20 7.86 11.16
CA PHE A 304 2.32 7.48 10.07
C PHE A 304 3.06 7.23 8.75
N PHE A 305 2.54 6.28 8.02
CA PHE A 305 2.76 6.10 6.61
C PHE A 305 1.56 6.72 5.88
N THR A 306 1.82 7.62 4.91
CA THR A 306 0.75 8.17 4.09
C THR A 306 1.22 8.47 2.67
N VAL A 307 0.34 9.04 1.86
CA VAL A 307 0.54 9.23 0.42
C VAL A 307 0.70 10.70 0.06
N PRO A 308 1.38 11.05 -1.05
CA PRO A 308 1.64 12.43 -1.45
C PRO A 308 0.42 13.37 -1.46
N PRO A 309 -0.81 12.95 -1.87
CA PRO A 309 -1.98 13.83 -1.78
C PRO A 309 -2.31 14.30 -0.36
N ILE A 310 -2.11 13.46 0.65
CA ILE A 310 -2.34 13.85 2.05
C ILE A 310 -1.23 14.81 2.53
N TYR A 311 0.03 14.58 2.14
CA TYR A 311 1.11 15.53 2.41
C TYR A 311 0.88 16.88 1.73
N LEU A 312 0.27 16.90 0.54
CA LEU A 312 -0.12 18.13 -0.14
C LEU A 312 -1.18 18.91 0.65
N LEU A 313 -2.19 18.21 1.20
CA LEU A 313 -3.18 18.84 2.10
C LEU A 313 -2.50 19.41 3.34
N ILE A 314 -1.61 18.66 3.99
CA ILE A 314 -0.85 19.13 5.16
C ILE A 314 -0.03 20.38 4.80
N ALA A 315 0.69 20.37 3.67
CA ALA A 315 1.54 21.49 3.26
C ALA A 315 0.73 22.76 2.97
N LYS A 316 -0.38 22.64 2.23
CA LYS A 316 -1.15 23.81 1.72
C LYS A 316 -2.22 24.31 2.69
N SER A 317 -2.71 23.51 3.63
CA SER A 317 -3.78 23.93 4.53
C SER A 317 -3.27 24.88 5.64
N SER A 318 -3.96 26.00 5.81
CA SER A 318 -3.76 26.91 6.94
C SER A 318 -4.29 26.37 8.28
N GLU A 319 -5.13 25.33 8.25
CA GLU A 319 -5.67 24.67 9.46
C GLU A 319 -4.62 23.82 10.19
N VAL A 320 -3.53 23.47 9.50
CA VAL A 320 -2.43 22.72 10.10
C VAL A 320 -1.55 23.65 10.94
N THR A 321 -1.61 23.45 12.25
CA THR A 321 -0.86 24.21 13.27
C THR A 321 0.00 23.30 14.15
N ASP A 322 -0.58 22.68 15.18
CA ASP A 322 0.08 21.88 16.22
C ASP A 322 -0.34 20.39 16.24
N GLN A 323 -1.18 19.99 15.26
CA GLN A 323 -1.77 18.65 15.27
C GLN A 323 -0.75 17.52 15.14
N PHE A 324 0.41 17.81 14.59
CA PHE A 324 1.48 16.85 14.34
C PHE A 324 2.68 17.01 15.28
N ASP A 325 2.56 17.76 16.38
CA ASP A 325 3.67 18.02 17.31
C ASP A 325 4.30 16.77 17.92
N SER A 326 3.48 15.72 18.12
CA SER A 326 3.92 14.42 18.64
C SER A 326 4.50 13.48 17.58
N LEU A 327 4.44 13.86 16.31
CA LEU A 327 4.88 12.97 15.23
C LEU A 327 6.40 12.88 15.19
N GLU A 328 6.93 11.67 15.31
CA GLU A 328 8.37 11.40 15.31
C GLU A 328 8.86 10.78 14.01
N GLN A 329 7.97 10.14 13.27
CA GLN A 329 8.32 9.53 11.99
C GLN A 329 7.18 9.65 10.99
N ALA A 330 7.51 10.15 9.81
CA ALA A 330 6.61 10.31 8.68
C ALA A 330 7.22 9.62 7.45
N VAL A 331 6.43 8.76 6.81
CA VAL A 331 6.86 7.99 5.64
C VAL A 331 5.90 8.24 4.48
N SER A 332 6.43 8.53 3.30
CA SER A 332 5.68 8.68 2.05
C SER A 332 5.93 7.50 1.14
N GLY A 333 4.88 6.97 0.52
CA GLY A 333 4.99 5.89 -0.46
C GLY A 333 3.83 5.88 -1.46
N ALA A 334 3.77 4.84 -2.27
CA ALA A 334 2.78 4.57 -3.32
C ALA A 334 2.84 5.50 -4.55
N ALA A 335 3.44 6.69 -4.44
CA ALA A 335 3.68 7.62 -5.55
C ALA A 335 4.89 8.51 -5.23
N PRO A 336 5.54 9.12 -6.24
CA PRO A 336 6.63 10.06 -6.01
C PRO A 336 6.19 11.29 -5.20
N LEU A 337 7.04 11.74 -4.28
CA LEU A 337 6.88 12.97 -3.53
C LEU A 337 7.97 13.95 -3.99
N GLY A 338 7.57 15.05 -4.62
CA GLY A 338 8.49 16.09 -5.06
C GLY A 338 9.21 16.77 -3.89
N LYS A 339 10.43 17.22 -4.13
CA LYS A 339 11.31 17.80 -3.09
C LYS A 339 10.67 18.99 -2.39
N GLU A 340 10.07 19.91 -3.13
CA GLU A 340 9.41 21.10 -2.61
C GLU A 340 8.28 20.75 -1.67
N LEU A 341 7.45 19.79 -2.08
CA LEU A 341 6.34 19.30 -1.25
C LEU A 341 6.85 18.56 0.00
N GLN A 342 7.93 17.77 -0.14
CA GLN A 342 8.58 17.09 0.99
C GLN A 342 9.03 18.11 2.07
N TYR A 343 9.68 19.21 1.66
CA TYR A 343 10.09 20.28 2.57
C TYR A 343 8.91 21.02 3.19
N ALA A 344 7.95 21.45 2.35
CA ALA A 344 6.79 22.20 2.81
C ALA A 344 5.95 21.42 3.83
N ALA A 345 5.71 20.12 3.56
CA ALA A 345 5.00 19.29 4.52
C ALA A 345 5.83 19.01 5.78
N SER A 346 7.13 18.67 5.63
CA SER A 346 8.00 18.36 6.78
C SER A 346 8.12 19.52 7.77
N SER A 347 8.08 20.77 7.30
CA SER A 347 8.14 21.95 8.16
C SER A 347 6.99 22.03 9.18
N LYS A 348 5.87 21.33 8.91
CA LYS A 348 4.67 21.28 9.76
C LYS A 348 4.59 20.02 10.64
N LEU A 349 5.59 19.11 10.56
CA LEU A 349 5.56 17.83 11.25
C LEU A 349 6.55 17.82 12.41
N GLY A 350 6.13 17.34 13.59
CA GLY A 350 6.97 17.21 14.77
C GLY A 350 7.63 18.55 15.18
N GLN A 351 6.93 19.66 15.00
CA GLN A 351 7.47 21.02 15.21
C GLN A 351 8.69 21.31 14.31
N GLY A 352 8.65 20.84 13.04
CA GLY A 352 9.74 20.98 12.07
C GLY A 352 10.92 20.01 12.27
N ARG A 353 10.86 19.11 13.26
CA ARG A 353 11.90 18.10 13.50
C ARG A 353 11.73 16.82 12.69
N THR A 354 10.48 16.50 12.29
CA THR A 354 10.17 15.27 11.56
C THR A 354 10.25 15.49 10.06
N PHE A 355 11.28 14.91 9.46
CA PHE A 355 11.46 14.96 8.01
C PHE A 355 10.84 13.73 7.35
N ILE A 356 10.08 13.92 6.27
CA ILE A 356 9.41 12.84 5.57
C ILE A 356 10.46 11.98 4.85
N SER A 357 10.52 10.69 5.18
CA SER A 357 11.27 9.71 4.39
C SER A 357 10.40 9.14 3.27
N GLN A 358 11.02 8.82 2.13
CA GLN A 358 10.32 8.15 1.04
C GLN A 358 10.67 6.67 1.01
N THR A 359 9.68 5.84 0.72
CA THR A 359 9.83 4.39 0.52
C THR A 359 9.23 4.01 -0.82
N TRP A 360 9.81 2.99 -1.44
CA TRP A 360 9.29 2.38 -2.65
C TRP A 360 8.97 0.92 -2.39
N GLY A 361 7.85 0.48 -2.95
CA GLY A 361 7.40 -0.89 -2.88
C GLY A 361 6.09 -1.10 -3.63
N LEU A 362 5.69 -2.34 -3.73
CA LEU A 362 4.53 -2.79 -4.50
C LEU A 362 3.74 -3.82 -3.67
N SER A 363 2.55 -4.18 -4.12
CA SER A 363 1.83 -5.33 -3.55
C SER A 363 2.68 -6.60 -3.63
N GLU A 364 3.43 -6.74 -4.71
CA GLU A 364 4.28 -7.88 -5.00
C GLU A 364 5.58 -7.92 -4.16
N SER A 365 5.94 -6.83 -3.48
CA SER A 365 7.00 -6.80 -2.46
C SER A 365 6.46 -6.80 -1.02
N THR A 366 5.21 -7.18 -0.82
CA THR A 366 4.51 -7.24 0.49
C THR A 366 4.47 -5.90 1.24
N GLY A 367 4.87 -4.83 0.59
CA GLY A 367 5.02 -3.50 1.16
C GLY A 367 6.29 -2.82 0.67
N SER A 368 7.16 -2.44 1.59
CA SER A 368 8.35 -1.66 1.30
C SER A 368 9.51 -2.53 0.82
N ALA A 369 10.01 -2.29 -0.39
CA ALA A 369 11.28 -2.87 -0.88
C ALA A 369 12.49 -2.03 -0.48
N THR A 370 12.27 -0.75 -0.17
CA THR A 370 13.31 0.18 0.29
C THR A 370 12.85 0.91 1.56
N VAL A 371 13.78 1.26 2.43
CA VAL A 371 13.53 2.06 3.63
C VAL A 371 14.71 2.98 3.90
N LEU A 372 14.44 4.18 4.43
CA LEU A 372 15.49 5.04 4.94
C LEU A 372 15.80 4.62 6.39
N PRO A 373 17.05 4.34 6.73
CA PRO A 373 17.42 4.01 8.09
C PRO A 373 16.96 5.11 9.07
N TYR A 374 16.36 4.70 10.19
CA TYR A 374 15.82 5.61 11.17
C TYR A 374 16.86 6.62 11.65
N GLY A 375 16.47 7.89 11.78
CA GLY A 375 17.36 8.99 12.17
C GLY A 375 18.17 9.60 11.03
N MET A 376 18.08 9.03 9.81
CA MET A 376 18.65 9.67 8.61
C MET A 376 17.64 10.62 7.99
N LYS A 377 18.18 11.65 7.33
CA LYS A 377 17.42 12.59 6.49
C LYS A 377 17.90 12.45 5.06
N ASP A 378 16.95 12.31 4.13
CA ASP A 378 17.22 12.37 2.69
C ASP A 378 16.31 13.39 2.03
N ASP A 379 16.91 14.34 1.34
CA ASP A 379 16.26 15.42 0.60
C ASP A 379 16.59 15.40 -0.89
N THR A 380 17.17 14.29 -1.34
CA THR A 380 17.64 14.15 -2.73
C THR A 380 16.53 13.65 -3.67
N GLY A 381 15.35 13.30 -3.13
CA GLY A 381 14.24 12.70 -3.90
C GLY A 381 14.42 11.21 -4.11
N SER A 382 15.33 10.56 -3.36
CA SER A 382 15.48 9.10 -3.41
C SER A 382 14.28 8.39 -2.81
N VAL A 383 14.12 7.13 -3.17
CA VAL A 383 13.22 6.20 -2.51
C VAL A 383 13.93 5.31 -1.49
N SER A 384 15.09 5.79 -0.99
CA SER A 384 15.87 5.13 0.07
C SER A 384 16.75 3.95 -0.38
N SER A 385 17.17 3.09 0.55
CA SER A 385 18.02 1.93 0.31
C SER A 385 17.23 0.63 0.42
N LEU A 386 17.74 -0.46 -0.17
CA LEU A 386 17.10 -1.77 -0.10
C LEU A 386 16.90 -2.24 1.35
N VAL A 387 15.74 -2.80 1.61
CA VAL A 387 15.45 -3.56 2.84
C VAL A 387 16.44 -4.72 2.95
N ALA A 388 16.84 -5.08 4.17
CA ALA A 388 17.70 -6.23 4.42
C ALA A 388 17.18 -7.49 3.70
N ASN A 389 18.09 -8.34 3.22
CA ASN A 389 17.81 -9.57 2.48
C ASN A 389 17.11 -9.39 1.11
N VAL A 390 16.90 -8.14 0.66
CA VAL A 390 16.40 -7.85 -0.68
C VAL A 390 17.57 -7.50 -1.59
N THR A 391 17.60 -8.11 -2.76
CA THR A 391 18.59 -7.80 -3.81
C THR A 391 17.88 -7.23 -5.03
N ALA A 392 18.57 -6.37 -5.76
CA ALA A 392 18.06 -5.78 -6.98
C ALA A 392 19.05 -5.93 -8.14
N ARG A 393 18.53 -5.90 -9.36
CA ARG A 393 19.28 -5.61 -10.60
C ARG A 393 18.57 -4.49 -11.33
N ILE A 394 19.28 -3.78 -12.17
CA ILE A 394 18.73 -2.75 -13.06
C ILE A 394 19.05 -3.19 -14.48
N VAL A 395 18.00 -3.42 -15.28
CA VAL A 395 18.12 -4.07 -16.59
C VAL A 395 17.52 -3.23 -17.72
N ASP A 396 18.00 -3.43 -18.93
CA ASP A 396 17.42 -2.88 -20.15
C ASP A 396 16.19 -3.66 -20.63
N ASP A 397 15.67 -3.35 -21.81
CA ASP A 397 14.49 -4.01 -22.38
C ASP A 397 14.75 -5.48 -22.76
N GLU A 398 16.01 -5.84 -23.03
CA GLU A 398 16.47 -7.20 -23.31
C GLU A 398 16.78 -8.02 -22.03
N GLY A 399 16.64 -7.42 -20.85
CA GLY A 399 16.91 -8.06 -19.55
C GLY A 399 18.40 -8.11 -19.17
N LYS A 400 19.27 -7.37 -19.88
CA LYS A 400 20.70 -7.27 -19.57
C LYS A 400 20.94 -6.14 -18.57
N ASP A 401 21.88 -6.34 -17.66
CA ASP A 401 22.26 -5.32 -16.68
C ASP A 401 22.78 -4.04 -17.35
N VAL A 402 22.27 -2.90 -16.91
CA VAL A 402 22.79 -1.60 -17.32
C VAL A 402 23.99 -1.18 -16.46
N PRO A 403 24.89 -0.32 -16.95
CA PRO A 403 25.98 0.22 -16.14
C PRO A 403 25.46 0.94 -14.87
N VAL A 404 26.20 0.84 -13.77
CA VAL A 404 25.85 1.49 -12.49
C VAL A 404 25.62 2.99 -12.70
N GLY A 405 24.48 3.48 -12.20
CA GLY A 405 24.05 4.87 -12.33
C GLY A 405 23.24 5.16 -13.62
N LYS A 406 23.09 4.20 -14.51
CA LYS A 406 22.20 4.32 -15.68
C LYS A 406 20.80 3.83 -15.34
N PRO A 407 19.76 4.49 -15.90
CA PRO A 407 18.38 4.05 -15.73
C PRO A 407 18.11 2.71 -16.45
N GLY A 408 17.23 1.92 -15.83
CA GLY A 408 16.68 0.68 -16.38
C GLY A 408 15.53 0.19 -15.52
N GLU A 409 14.92 -0.93 -15.88
CA GLU A 409 13.90 -1.57 -15.08
C GLU A 409 14.54 -2.19 -13.82
N ILE A 410 14.04 -1.81 -12.64
CA ILE A 410 14.49 -2.42 -11.39
C ILE A 410 13.78 -3.76 -11.22
N ILE A 411 14.55 -4.83 -11.08
CA ILE A 411 14.04 -6.17 -10.77
C ILE A 411 14.51 -6.62 -9.40
N LEU A 412 13.66 -7.34 -8.67
CA LEU A 412 13.85 -7.65 -7.25
C LEU A 412 13.87 -9.16 -6.97
N LYS A 413 14.62 -9.54 -5.93
CA LYS A 413 14.62 -10.88 -5.35
C LYS A 413 14.81 -10.78 -3.83
N GLY A 414 14.08 -11.59 -3.07
CA GLY A 414 14.17 -11.62 -1.62
C GLY A 414 12.95 -12.24 -0.95
N PRO A 415 12.96 -12.42 0.37
CA PRO A 415 11.90 -13.12 1.10
C PRO A 415 10.56 -12.33 1.13
N ILE A 416 10.60 -11.02 0.92
CA ILE A 416 9.40 -10.16 0.84
C ILE A 416 8.67 -10.24 -0.51
N ILE A 417 9.30 -10.87 -1.52
CA ILE A 417 8.73 -10.93 -2.87
C ILE A 417 7.64 -12.01 -2.93
N SER A 418 6.46 -11.61 -3.39
CA SER A 418 5.27 -12.45 -3.45
C SER A 418 5.46 -13.70 -4.30
N LYS A 419 4.59 -14.68 -4.09
CA LYS A 419 4.61 -15.97 -4.81
C LYS A 419 4.06 -15.89 -6.23
N GLY A 420 3.66 -14.72 -6.69
CA GLY A 420 3.07 -14.50 -8.01
C GLY A 420 1.62 -14.04 -7.93
N TYR A 421 0.93 -14.20 -9.04
CA TYR A 421 -0.48 -13.88 -9.20
C TYR A 421 -1.35 -15.13 -9.16
N TYR A 422 -2.37 -15.10 -8.33
CA TYR A 422 -3.25 -16.23 -8.08
C TYR A 422 -3.99 -16.68 -9.35
N ARG A 423 -3.84 -17.95 -9.71
CA ARG A 423 -4.48 -18.56 -10.91
C ARG A 423 -4.22 -17.78 -12.20
N ASN A 424 -3.02 -17.21 -12.37
CA ASN A 424 -2.68 -16.40 -13.54
C ASN A 424 -1.27 -16.70 -14.06
N ASP A 425 -1.10 -17.89 -14.65
CA ASP A 425 0.20 -18.38 -15.14
C ASP A 425 0.82 -17.46 -16.20
N LYS A 426 -0.02 -16.85 -17.06
CA LYS A 426 0.47 -15.91 -18.07
C LYS A 426 1.11 -14.69 -17.41
N ALA A 427 0.43 -14.07 -16.44
CA ALA A 427 0.99 -12.92 -15.74
C ALA A 427 2.22 -13.29 -14.91
N ASN A 428 2.26 -14.51 -14.36
CA ASN A 428 3.42 -15.02 -13.64
C ASN A 428 4.63 -15.17 -14.56
N ALA A 429 4.49 -15.79 -15.72
CA ALA A 429 5.55 -15.93 -16.70
C ALA A 429 6.09 -14.58 -17.23
N GLU A 430 5.22 -13.57 -17.33
CA GLU A 430 5.61 -12.22 -17.73
C GLU A 430 6.38 -11.46 -16.65
N ALA A 431 5.96 -11.60 -15.38
CA ALA A 431 6.46 -10.80 -14.25
C ALA A 431 7.61 -11.45 -13.48
N TYR A 432 7.73 -12.78 -13.49
CA TYR A 432 8.78 -13.51 -12.76
C TYR A 432 9.67 -14.25 -13.74
N ARG A 433 10.92 -13.81 -13.87
CA ARG A 433 11.89 -14.35 -14.82
C ARG A 433 13.17 -14.72 -14.09
N ASP A 434 13.64 -15.97 -14.26
CA ASP A 434 14.88 -16.48 -13.67
C ASP A 434 14.99 -16.24 -12.15
N GLY A 435 13.86 -16.30 -11.44
CA GLY A 435 13.77 -16.06 -10.00
C GLY A 435 13.81 -14.59 -9.59
N TRP A 436 13.70 -13.65 -10.55
CA TRP A 436 13.57 -12.23 -10.32
C TRP A 436 12.16 -11.74 -10.63
N TYR A 437 11.65 -10.84 -9.80
CA TYR A 437 10.40 -10.13 -10.04
C TYR A 437 10.67 -8.83 -10.84
N CYS A 438 10.05 -8.71 -12.00
CA CYS A 438 10.12 -7.55 -12.88
C CYS A 438 9.08 -6.51 -12.42
N THR A 439 9.54 -5.40 -11.83
CA THR A 439 8.64 -4.44 -11.16
C THR A 439 7.85 -3.57 -12.14
N GLY A 440 8.37 -3.40 -13.35
CA GLY A 440 7.87 -2.43 -14.32
C GLY A 440 8.18 -0.98 -13.94
N ASP A 441 9.00 -0.73 -12.92
CA ASP A 441 9.44 0.60 -12.50
C ASP A 441 10.84 0.86 -13.06
N ILE A 442 11.01 1.99 -13.76
CA ILE A 442 12.30 2.47 -14.26
C ILE A 442 12.94 3.33 -13.19
N GLY A 443 14.19 3.02 -12.89
CA GLY A 443 14.95 3.76 -11.90
C GLY A 443 16.45 3.57 -12.05
N TYR A 444 17.20 4.14 -11.13
CA TYR A 444 18.66 4.02 -11.11
C TYR A 444 19.18 4.00 -9.66
N PHE A 445 20.38 3.51 -9.51
CA PHE A 445 21.12 3.51 -8.25
C PHE A 445 22.19 4.59 -8.28
N ASN A 446 22.25 5.44 -7.26
CA ASN A 446 23.31 6.44 -7.12
C ASN A 446 24.44 5.89 -6.23
N LYS A 447 25.59 5.60 -6.84
CA LYS A 447 26.78 5.08 -6.15
C LYS A 447 27.32 6.05 -5.08
N GLY A 448 27.09 7.36 -5.25
CA GLY A 448 27.63 8.37 -4.32
C GLY A 448 26.98 8.34 -2.93
N ASN A 449 25.67 8.03 -2.87
CA ASN A 449 24.92 7.97 -1.60
C ASN A 449 24.34 6.60 -1.28
N GLY A 450 24.43 5.62 -2.20
CA GLY A 450 23.91 4.27 -1.96
C GLY A 450 22.37 4.14 -2.00
N LEU A 451 21.68 5.09 -2.64
CA LEU A 451 20.23 5.18 -2.65
C LEU A 451 19.65 4.91 -4.05
N PHE A 452 18.41 4.45 -4.09
CA PHE A 452 17.65 4.22 -5.31
C PHE A 452 16.75 5.41 -5.63
N TYR A 453 16.52 5.61 -6.93
CA TYR A 453 15.67 6.67 -7.47
C TYR A 453 14.72 6.05 -8.48
N ILE A 454 13.43 6.31 -8.35
CA ILE A 454 12.42 5.91 -9.31
C ILE A 454 12.15 7.08 -10.25
N ILE A 455 12.20 6.81 -11.55
CA ILE A 455 11.90 7.79 -12.60
C ILE A 455 10.41 7.78 -12.91
N ASP A 456 9.87 6.60 -13.30
CA ASP A 456 8.44 6.38 -13.52
C ASP A 456 8.16 4.90 -13.84
N ARG A 457 6.89 4.57 -14.08
CA ARG A 457 6.48 3.28 -14.63
C ARG A 457 6.88 3.13 -16.09
N LYS A 458 7.48 2.00 -16.47
CA LYS A 458 7.88 1.68 -17.85
C LYS A 458 6.76 1.93 -18.88
N LYS A 459 5.52 1.57 -18.51
CA LYS A 459 4.32 1.71 -19.36
C LYS A 459 3.71 3.12 -19.35
N GLU A 460 4.13 3.98 -18.45
CA GLU A 460 3.61 5.35 -18.34
C GLU A 460 4.55 6.38 -18.97
N LEU A 461 5.81 6.00 -19.24
CA LEU A 461 6.76 6.87 -19.92
C LEU A 461 6.24 7.31 -21.28
N ILE A 462 6.18 8.61 -21.50
CA ILE A 462 5.70 9.23 -22.74
C ILE A 462 6.82 9.18 -23.78
N LYS A 463 6.55 8.62 -24.94
CA LYS A 463 7.52 8.45 -26.02
C LYS A 463 7.46 9.63 -26.99
N TYR A 464 8.28 10.65 -26.76
CA TYR A 464 8.32 11.84 -27.59
C TYR A 464 9.58 11.87 -28.46
N LYS A 465 9.45 11.62 -29.77
CA LYS A 465 10.56 11.73 -30.79
C LYS A 465 11.83 10.99 -30.34
N GLY A 466 11.71 9.74 -29.91
CA GLY A 466 12.82 8.91 -29.45
C GLY A 466 13.33 9.22 -28.02
N LEU A 467 12.75 10.22 -27.35
CA LEU A 467 13.04 10.55 -25.96
C LEU A 467 11.90 10.08 -25.06
N GLN A 468 12.24 9.75 -23.83
CA GLN A 468 11.26 9.36 -22.80
C GLN A 468 11.02 10.54 -21.86
N VAL A 469 9.73 10.83 -21.59
CA VAL A 469 9.32 11.85 -20.63
C VAL A 469 8.56 11.16 -19.51
N ALA A 470 9.03 11.35 -18.28
CA ALA A 470 8.37 10.82 -17.09
C ALA A 470 7.19 11.73 -16.69
N PRO A 471 5.94 11.25 -16.71
CA PRO A 471 4.80 12.01 -16.19
C PRO A 471 5.02 12.51 -14.76
N ALA A 472 5.60 11.69 -13.89
CA ALA A 472 5.81 12.04 -12.48
C ALA A 472 6.70 13.29 -12.29
N GLU A 473 7.69 13.51 -13.14
CA GLU A 473 8.54 14.69 -13.10
C GLU A 473 7.74 15.97 -13.43
N LEU A 474 6.87 15.90 -14.44
CA LEU A 474 6.02 17.02 -14.83
C LEU A 474 4.91 17.27 -13.80
N GLU A 475 4.36 16.22 -13.21
CA GLU A 475 3.39 16.30 -12.13
C GLU A 475 3.99 17.00 -10.89
N ALA A 476 5.21 16.63 -10.50
CA ALA A 476 5.94 17.28 -9.41
C ALA A 476 6.21 18.77 -9.71
N LEU A 477 6.64 19.09 -10.93
CA LEU A 477 6.84 20.47 -11.35
C LEU A 477 5.55 21.29 -11.31
N LEU A 478 4.44 20.74 -11.81
CA LEU A 478 3.14 21.41 -11.78
C LEU A 478 2.65 21.66 -10.34
N LEU A 479 2.82 20.67 -9.45
CA LEU A 479 2.42 20.77 -8.04
C LEU A 479 3.26 21.76 -7.22
N SER A 480 4.46 22.13 -7.69
CA SER A 480 5.27 23.18 -7.06
C SER A 480 4.73 24.59 -7.33
N HIS A 481 3.81 24.76 -8.30
CA HIS A 481 3.15 26.04 -8.56
C HIS A 481 2.01 26.30 -7.55
N ASP A 482 2.01 27.49 -6.91
CA ASP A 482 1.09 27.82 -5.81
C ASP A 482 -0.40 27.71 -6.17
N LEU A 483 -0.76 28.00 -7.42
CA LEU A 483 -2.14 28.01 -7.90
C LEU A 483 -2.63 26.63 -8.38
N ILE A 484 -1.75 25.62 -8.45
CA ILE A 484 -2.13 24.27 -8.87
C ILE A 484 -2.34 23.40 -7.63
N LEU A 485 -3.57 22.89 -7.49
CA LEU A 485 -3.99 22.07 -6.34
C LEU A 485 -3.75 20.58 -6.58
N ASP A 486 -3.84 20.14 -7.85
CA ASP A 486 -3.59 18.76 -8.25
C ASP A 486 -3.18 18.70 -9.73
N ALA A 487 -2.40 17.69 -10.11
CA ALA A 487 -1.94 17.51 -11.47
C ALA A 487 -1.77 16.03 -11.83
N ALA A 488 -2.12 15.71 -13.07
CA ALA A 488 -1.84 14.42 -13.68
C ALA A 488 -1.35 14.64 -15.12
N VAL A 489 -0.37 13.87 -15.56
CA VAL A 489 0.18 13.98 -16.92
C VAL A 489 0.09 12.63 -17.62
N ILE A 490 -0.31 12.66 -18.89
CA ILE A 490 -0.30 11.49 -19.77
C ILE A 490 0.27 11.84 -21.14
N GLY A 491 0.75 10.82 -21.86
CA GLY A 491 1.03 10.93 -23.29
C GLY A 491 -0.25 10.93 -24.09
N VAL A 492 -0.36 11.85 -25.03
CA VAL A 492 -1.41 11.87 -26.05
C VAL A 492 -0.80 11.73 -27.43
N PRO A 493 -1.40 10.94 -28.35
CA PRO A 493 -0.87 10.79 -29.72
C PRO A 493 -0.75 12.15 -30.41
N ILE A 494 0.32 12.32 -31.18
CA ILE A 494 0.48 13.44 -32.11
C ILE A 494 0.29 12.99 -33.57
N GLU A 495 0.25 13.95 -34.50
CA GLU A 495 -0.17 13.73 -35.90
C GLU A 495 0.58 12.62 -36.66
N ASP A 496 1.77 12.24 -36.25
CA ASP A 496 2.56 11.16 -36.88
C ASP A 496 2.09 9.74 -36.46
N GLY A 497 1.18 9.62 -35.48
CA GLY A 497 0.60 8.36 -34.99
C GLY A 497 1.57 7.44 -34.25
N TYR A 498 2.86 7.75 -34.20
CA TYR A 498 3.90 6.93 -33.56
C TYR A 498 4.49 7.58 -32.29
N ASN A 499 4.33 8.88 -32.15
CA ASN A 499 4.85 9.65 -31.03
C ASN A 499 3.72 10.17 -30.15
N GLU A 500 4.07 10.48 -28.91
CA GLU A 500 3.18 11.06 -27.93
C GLU A 500 3.70 12.43 -27.49
N ALA A 501 2.80 13.33 -27.08
CA ALA A 501 3.15 14.57 -26.43
C ALA A 501 2.58 14.63 -25.01
N PRO A 502 3.32 15.21 -24.03
CA PRO A 502 2.79 15.41 -22.69
C PRO A 502 1.55 16.31 -22.69
N ARG A 503 0.46 15.83 -22.08
CA ARG A 503 -0.76 16.59 -21.76
C ARG A 503 -0.96 16.61 -20.27
N ALA A 504 -1.12 17.78 -19.68
CA ALA A 504 -1.44 17.95 -18.28
C ALA A 504 -2.94 18.08 -18.06
N TYR A 505 -3.44 17.42 -17.01
CA TYR A 505 -4.75 17.60 -16.42
C TYR A 505 -4.54 18.21 -15.04
N VAL A 506 -5.10 19.39 -14.80
CA VAL A 506 -4.83 20.18 -13.58
C VAL A 506 -6.10 20.55 -12.85
N VAL A 507 -6.02 20.56 -11.53
CA VAL A 507 -7.05 21.13 -10.65
C VAL A 507 -6.52 22.50 -10.21
N ALA A 508 -7.13 23.55 -10.71
CA ALA A 508 -6.77 24.94 -10.40
C ALA A 508 -7.93 25.89 -10.70
N GLU A 509 -7.96 27.04 -10.05
CA GLU A 509 -8.95 28.06 -10.34
C GLU A 509 -8.64 28.77 -11.69
N GLN A 510 -9.38 28.44 -12.75
CA GLN A 510 -9.20 29.00 -14.10
C GLN A 510 -9.23 30.53 -14.15
N LYS A 511 -9.88 31.18 -13.18
CA LYS A 511 -9.88 32.65 -13.07
C LYS A 511 -8.53 33.20 -12.59
N LYS A 512 -7.70 32.40 -11.96
CA LYS A 512 -6.40 32.81 -11.40
C LYS A 512 -5.21 32.41 -12.29
N ILE A 513 -5.35 31.34 -13.08
CA ILE A 513 -4.28 30.84 -13.95
C ILE A 513 -4.87 30.25 -15.24
N SER A 514 -4.29 30.59 -16.38
CA SER A 514 -4.69 30.08 -17.69
C SER A 514 -3.84 28.88 -18.14
N ALA A 515 -4.34 28.10 -19.11
CA ALA A 515 -3.60 27.00 -19.72
C ALA A 515 -2.27 27.47 -20.33
N GLU A 516 -2.22 28.65 -20.97
CA GLU A 516 -1.03 29.19 -21.58
C GLU A 516 0.03 29.61 -20.53
N GLN A 517 -0.41 30.11 -19.37
CA GLN A 517 0.53 30.40 -18.26
C GLN A 517 1.12 29.11 -17.70
N ILE A 518 0.34 28.03 -17.56
CA ILE A 518 0.83 26.72 -17.13
C ILE A 518 1.82 26.14 -18.14
N LYS A 519 1.53 26.20 -19.45
CA LYS A 519 2.45 25.76 -20.50
C LYS A 519 3.76 26.55 -20.46
N ARG A 520 3.68 27.87 -20.27
CA ARG A 520 4.87 28.73 -20.15
C ARG A 520 5.68 28.36 -18.92
N TYR A 521 5.04 28.17 -17.77
CA TYR A 521 5.71 27.76 -16.55
C TYR A 521 6.49 26.47 -16.74
N VAL A 522 5.90 25.45 -17.36
CA VAL A 522 6.61 24.20 -17.67
C VAL A 522 7.72 24.40 -18.69
N ALA A 523 7.52 25.25 -19.70
CA ALA A 523 8.53 25.52 -20.71
C ALA A 523 9.78 26.25 -20.17
N GLU A 524 9.61 27.08 -19.15
CA GLU A 524 10.69 27.81 -18.47
C GLU A 524 11.48 26.92 -17.49
N ASN A 525 10.82 25.86 -16.94
CA ASN A 525 11.40 25.03 -15.87
C ASN A 525 11.73 23.59 -16.30
N ALA A 526 11.44 23.19 -17.53
CA ALA A 526 11.70 21.84 -18.03
C ALA A 526 12.35 21.86 -19.43
N ALA A 527 13.09 20.80 -19.75
CA ALA A 527 13.71 20.63 -21.05
C ALA A 527 12.67 20.62 -22.18
N SER A 528 13.08 21.08 -23.40
CA SER A 528 12.16 21.27 -24.53
C SER A 528 11.29 20.07 -24.88
N HIS A 529 11.81 18.83 -24.78
CA HIS A 529 11.05 17.62 -25.07
C HIS A 529 9.97 17.30 -24.04
N LYS A 530 10.05 17.92 -22.85
CA LYS A 530 9.10 17.76 -21.74
C LYS A 530 7.96 18.79 -21.73
N GLN A 531 7.96 19.74 -22.65
CA GLN A 531 6.92 20.76 -22.74
C GLN A 531 5.54 20.15 -23.01
N LEU A 532 4.49 20.79 -22.47
CA LEU A 532 3.09 20.33 -22.56
C LEU A 532 2.47 20.55 -23.95
N ARG A 533 3.06 19.92 -24.97
CA ARG A 533 2.59 20.05 -26.37
C ARG A 533 1.25 19.37 -26.62
N GLY A 534 0.88 18.40 -25.79
CA GLY A 534 -0.46 17.78 -25.79
C GLY A 534 -1.54 18.67 -25.17
N GLY A 535 -1.17 19.82 -24.59
CA GLY A 535 -2.11 20.77 -24.02
C GLY A 535 -2.23 20.69 -22.50
N VAL A 536 -3.11 21.57 -21.97
CA VAL A 536 -3.51 21.62 -20.57
C VAL A 536 -5.03 21.58 -20.50
N VAL A 537 -5.59 20.69 -19.67
CA VAL A 537 -7.02 20.52 -19.43
C VAL A 537 -7.29 20.76 -17.96
N PHE A 538 -8.30 21.57 -17.64
CA PHE A 538 -8.73 21.77 -16.26
C PHE A 538 -9.76 20.72 -15.86
N LEU A 539 -9.64 20.19 -14.67
CA LEU A 539 -10.59 19.27 -14.05
C LEU A 539 -11.05 19.80 -12.69
N ASP A 540 -12.26 19.44 -12.29
CA ASP A 540 -12.74 19.70 -10.93
C ASP A 540 -12.02 18.82 -9.91
N ALA A 541 -11.66 17.58 -10.29
CA ALA A 541 -10.87 16.64 -9.50
C ALA A 541 -10.09 15.69 -10.41
N SER A 542 -8.87 15.33 -10.03
CA SER A 542 -8.10 14.30 -10.73
C SER A 542 -8.66 12.90 -10.42
N PRO A 543 -8.82 12.02 -11.43
CA PRO A 543 -9.23 10.64 -11.18
C PRO A 543 -8.15 9.90 -10.40
N LYS A 544 -8.47 9.46 -9.18
CA LYS A 544 -7.56 8.74 -8.28
C LYS A 544 -8.21 7.50 -7.71
N SER A 545 -7.38 6.48 -7.48
CA SER A 545 -7.79 5.33 -6.69
C SER A 545 -7.99 5.71 -5.21
N PRO A 546 -8.66 4.88 -4.41
CA PRO A 546 -8.78 5.09 -2.97
C PRO A 546 -7.43 5.19 -2.23
N SER A 547 -6.36 4.62 -2.81
CA SER A 547 -4.99 4.75 -2.30
C SER A 547 -4.27 6.03 -2.78
N GLY A 548 -4.97 6.96 -3.44
CA GLY A 548 -4.41 8.22 -3.92
C GLY A 548 -3.63 8.15 -5.24
N LYS A 549 -3.57 6.96 -5.90
CA LYS A 549 -2.85 6.77 -7.16
C LYS A 549 -3.66 7.32 -8.33
N ILE A 550 -3.02 8.09 -9.21
CA ILE A 550 -3.63 8.63 -10.44
C ILE A 550 -4.10 7.49 -11.35
N LEU A 551 -5.37 7.54 -11.76
CA LEU A 551 -5.99 6.60 -12.69
C LEU A 551 -5.80 7.09 -14.13
N ARG A 552 -4.58 6.98 -14.65
CA ARG A 552 -4.24 7.46 -16.01
C ARG A 552 -5.04 6.79 -17.12
N LYS A 553 -5.58 5.59 -16.86
CA LYS A 553 -6.51 4.93 -17.79
C LYS A 553 -7.75 5.77 -18.04
N ASP A 554 -8.33 6.34 -17.00
CA ASP A 554 -9.54 7.16 -17.11
C ASP A 554 -9.26 8.45 -17.89
N LEU A 555 -8.08 9.05 -17.70
CA LEU A 555 -7.64 10.20 -18.49
C LEU A 555 -7.44 9.84 -19.97
N ARG A 556 -6.88 8.66 -20.27
CA ARG A 556 -6.75 8.19 -21.66
C ARG A 556 -8.12 7.92 -22.31
N GLU A 557 -9.11 7.47 -21.55
CA GLU A 557 -10.48 7.31 -22.06
C GLU A 557 -11.14 8.67 -22.38
N LEU A 558 -10.84 9.73 -21.61
CA LEU A 558 -11.29 11.10 -21.95
C LEU A 558 -10.72 11.53 -23.30
N VAL A 559 -9.41 11.32 -23.55
CA VAL A 559 -8.77 11.62 -24.84
C VAL A 559 -9.44 10.89 -26.01
N LYS A 560 -9.77 9.59 -25.82
CA LYS A 560 -10.46 8.81 -26.86
C LYS A 560 -11.84 9.38 -27.19
N ARG A 561 -12.59 9.85 -26.18
CA ARG A 561 -13.88 10.50 -26.36
C ARG A 561 -13.78 11.84 -27.07
N GLU A 562 -12.72 12.63 -26.78
CA GLU A 562 -12.45 13.90 -27.46
C GLU A 562 -12.16 13.69 -28.95
N ASN A 563 -11.42 12.61 -29.30
CA ASN A 563 -10.97 12.29 -30.65
C ASN A 563 -11.91 11.34 -31.41
N GLY A 564 -12.95 10.80 -30.75
CA GLY A 564 -13.95 9.95 -31.37
C GLY A 564 -14.86 10.73 -32.33
N PRO A 565 -15.54 10.06 -33.29
CA PRO A 565 -16.47 10.73 -34.18
C PRO A 565 -17.55 11.43 -33.33
N LYS A 566 -17.71 12.74 -33.51
CA LYS A 566 -18.86 13.46 -32.97
C LYS A 566 -20.10 12.90 -33.64
N LEU A 567 -20.86 12.06 -32.91
CA LEU A 567 -22.17 11.56 -33.34
C LEU A 567 -23.17 12.73 -33.43
#